data_a5bb4c502ea24928bd5aa5233cedafc3
#
_entry.id   a5bb4c502ea24928bd5aa5233cedafc3
#
_cell.length_a   1.000
_cell.length_b   1.000
_cell.length_c   1.000
_cell.angle_alpha   90.00
_cell.angle_beta   90.00
_cell.angle_gamma   90.00
#
_symmetry.space_group_name_H-M   'P 1'
#
loop_
_entity.id
_entity.type
_entity.pdbx_description
1 polymer ?
#
loop_
_entity_poly.entity_id
_entity_poly.type
_entity_poly.pdbx_seq_one_letter_code
_entity_poly.pdbx_strand_id
1 'polypeptide(L)'
;MARATITVDNYTYEGTDAHRTLHNLGELWAHHVHGRTITPDVMRRCADELVTLFAPLAGEDSPELAPMERLAQLGERAAKRIDDVNPLQLERALREMWTPLAALASDANDASTSVSGVVAGLFLSDGGVPKTAVDSVEIGFRGVIGDRQATRQHHGRPWQALCLWSAEVVADLAAAGHPIRPGSAGENISLRGVEWSKMRPGTQVRLGDVHITLTAYAIPCYKNKQWFTDGDYDRMSHQRGDASRLYARVDQPGRVSVGDRLQTVA
;
A
#
# COMPACT_ATOMS: atom_id res chain seq x y z
N MET A 1 -18.43 2.63 -12.71
CA MET A 1 -18.52 1.72 -11.53
C MET A 1 -19.67 2.15 -10.64
N ALA A 2 -20.44 1.21 -10.11
CA ALA A 2 -21.44 1.51 -9.09
C ALA A 2 -20.75 2.01 -7.81
N ARG A 3 -21.31 3.03 -7.15
CA ARG A 3 -20.86 3.48 -5.84
C ARG A 3 -21.14 2.36 -4.84
N ALA A 4 -20.11 1.84 -4.20
CA ALA A 4 -20.26 0.97 -3.05
C ALA A 4 -20.05 1.80 -1.78
N THR A 5 -20.98 1.73 -0.86
CA THR A 5 -20.87 2.35 0.47
C THR A 5 -20.59 1.26 1.48
N ILE A 6 -19.46 1.38 2.16
CA ILE A 6 -19.05 0.43 3.20
C ILE A 6 -19.02 1.16 4.53
N THR A 7 -19.71 0.62 5.52
CA THR A 7 -19.72 1.16 6.89
C THR A 7 -19.09 0.17 7.85
N VAL A 8 -17.99 0.58 8.49
CA VAL A 8 -17.29 -0.21 9.51
C VAL A 8 -17.03 0.68 10.71
N ASP A 9 -17.51 0.28 11.89
CA ASP A 9 -17.30 0.99 13.17
C ASP A 9 -17.58 2.49 13.13
N ASN A 10 -18.73 2.90 12.58
CA ASN A 10 -19.15 4.29 12.40
C ASN A 10 -18.38 5.08 11.32
N TYR A 11 -17.45 4.45 10.62
CA TYR A 11 -16.86 5.03 9.42
C TYR A 11 -17.61 4.54 8.18
N THR A 12 -18.06 5.50 7.37
CA THR A 12 -18.70 5.21 6.09
C THR A 12 -17.74 5.56 4.97
N TYR A 13 -17.46 4.59 4.12
CA TYR A 13 -16.60 4.75 2.96
C TYR A 13 -17.47 4.71 1.71
N GLU A 14 -17.47 5.81 0.95
CA GLU A 14 -18.08 5.83 -0.37
C GLU A 14 -17.02 5.45 -1.41
N GLY A 15 -17.16 4.25 -1.96
CA GLY A 15 -16.23 3.74 -2.95
C GLY A 15 -16.64 4.11 -4.37
N THR A 16 -16.24 5.28 -4.87
CA THR A 16 -16.11 5.49 -6.32
C THR A 16 -14.74 5.02 -6.82
N ASP A 17 -13.81 4.78 -5.89
CA ASP A 17 -12.42 4.39 -6.10
C ASP A 17 -12.11 3.20 -5.19
N ALA A 18 -12.04 2.03 -5.80
CA ALA A 18 -11.78 0.78 -5.10
C ALA A 18 -10.44 0.80 -4.35
N HIS A 19 -9.41 1.47 -4.87
CA HIS A 19 -8.11 1.61 -4.20
C HIS A 19 -8.21 2.43 -2.92
N ARG A 20 -8.98 3.53 -2.96
CA ARG A 20 -9.20 4.35 -1.77
C ARG A 20 -9.98 3.60 -0.72
N THR A 21 -10.99 2.86 -1.14
CA THR A 21 -11.78 1.99 -0.25
C THR A 21 -10.91 0.93 0.41
N LEU A 22 -10.09 0.23 -0.37
CA LEU A 22 -9.14 -0.75 0.15
C LEU A 22 -8.15 -0.12 1.15
N HIS A 23 -7.61 1.06 0.81
CA HIS A 23 -6.71 1.75 1.72
C HIS A 23 -7.41 2.09 3.03
N ASN A 24 -8.60 2.66 2.98
CA ASN A 24 -9.38 3.05 4.15
C ASN A 24 -9.75 1.83 5.02
N LEU A 25 -10.14 0.73 4.40
CA LEU A 25 -10.37 -0.53 5.12
C LEU A 25 -9.09 -1.06 5.77
N GLY A 26 -7.96 -0.97 5.06
CA GLY A 26 -6.65 -1.30 5.61
C GLY A 26 -6.26 -0.44 6.80
N GLU A 27 -6.56 0.87 6.77
CA GLU A 27 -6.37 1.79 7.90
C GLU A 27 -7.22 1.35 9.10
N LEU A 28 -8.50 1.10 8.86
CA LEU A 28 -9.42 0.68 9.90
C LEU A 28 -8.98 -0.65 10.53
N TRP A 29 -8.62 -1.62 9.71
CA TRP A 29 -8.12 -2.91 10.16
C TRP A 29 -6.86 -2.79 11.02
N ALA A 30 -5.90 -1.99 10.60
CA ALA A 30 -4.69 -1.79 11.39
C ALA A 30 -4.98 -1.06 12.70
N HIS A 31 -5.94 -0.16 12.73
CA HIS A 31 -6.39 0.47 13.96
C HIS A 31 -6.92 -0.58 14.94
N HIS A 32 -7.76 -1.49 14.46
CA HIS A 32 -8.30 -2.58 15.26
C HIS A 32 -7.23 -3.62 15.66
N VAL A 33 -6.36 -4.03 14.74
CA VAL A 33 -5.31 -5.04 15.00
C VAL A 33 -4.25 -4.51 15.97
N HIS A 34 -3.89 -3.23 15.87
CA HIS A 34 -2.86 -2.62 16.73
C HIS A 34 -3.44 -1.79 17.87
N GLY A 35 -4.70 -1.50 17.80
CA GLY A 35 -5.29 -0.45 18.63
C GLY A 35 -6.04 -0.88 19.84
N ARG A 36 -6.51 -2.04 20.08
CA ARG A 36 -7.05 -2.40 21.42
C ARG A 36 -8.24 -3.35 21.48
N THR A 37 -9.07 -3.52 20.47
CA THR A 37 -10.18 -4.47 20.57
C THR A 37 -10.65 -4.88 19.18
N ILE A 38 -10.07 -5.96 18.67
CA ILE A 38 -10.69 -6.66 17.55
C ILE A 38 -11.89 -7.38 18.12
N THR A 39 -13.09 -6.91 17.82
CA THR A 39 -14.26 -7.71 18.10
C THR A 39 -14.48 -8.67 16.93
N PRO A 40 -14.94 -9.89 17.20
CA PRO A 40 -15.29 -10.87 16.17
C PRO A 40 -16.25 -10.30 15.12
N ASP A 41 -17.19 -9.45 15.57
CA ASP A 41 -18.19 -8.82 14.72
C ASP A 41 -17.58 -7.82 13.71
N VAL A 42 -16.56 -7.09 14.12
CA VAL A 42 -15.82 -6.20 13.21
C VAL A 42 -15.12 -7.02 12.12
N MET A 43 -14.48 -8.13 12.49
CA MET A 43 -13.80 -9.01 11.54
C MET A 43 -14.77 -9.56 10.49
N ARG A 44 -15.90 -10.12 10.92
CA ARG A 44 -16.92 -10.67 10.03
C ARG A 44 -17.50 -9.60 9.11
N ARG A 45 -17.93 -8.48 9.68
CA ARG A 45 -18.50 -7.37 8.92
C ARG A 45 -17.54 -6.83 7.86
N CYS A 46 -16.27 -6.63 8.20
CA CYS A 46 -15.28 -6.21 7.21
C CYS A 46 -15.08 -7.23 6.09
N ALA A 47 -15.07 -8.53 6.41
CA ALA A 47 -14.96 -9.58 5.41
C ALA A 47 -16.18 -9.56 4.48
N ASP A 48 -17.39 -9.50 5.04
CA ASP A 48 -18.64 -9.48 4.28
C ASP A 48 -18.74 -8.25 3.37
N GLU A 49 -18.34 -7.09 3.87
CA GLU A 49 -18.34 -5.84 3.10
C GLU A 49 -17.32 -5.88 1.95
N LEU A 50 -16.13 -6.46 2.20
CA LEU A 50 -15.13 -6.65 1.14
C LEU A 50 -15.63 -7.64 0.08
N VAL A 51 -16.24 -8.74 0.46
CA VAL A 51 -16.85 -9.68 -0.49
C VAL A 51 -17.92 -8.96 -1.30
N THR A 52 -18.81 -8.22 -0.66
CA THR A 52 -19.88 -7.47 -1.34
C THR A 52 -19.32 -6.47 -2.35
N LEU A 53 -18.20 -5.81 -2.05
CA LEU A 53 -17.57 -4.85 -2.95
C LEU A 53 -16.85 -5.52 -4.13
N PHE A 54 -16.17 -6.64 -3.90
CA PHE A 54 -15.25 -7.22 -4.87
C PHE A 54 -15.77 -8.44 -5.61
N ALA A 55 -16.74 -9.19 -5.07
CA ALA A 55 -17.33 -10.32 -5.77
C ALA A 55 -17.92 -9.95 -7.15
N PRO A 56 -18.58 -8.80 -7.35
CA PRO A 56 -19.04 -8.38 -8.67
C PRO A 56 -17.90 -8.12 -9.68
N LEU A 57 -16.69 -7.89 -9.20
CA LEU A 57 -15.50 -7.65 -10.04
C LEU A 57 -14.76 -8.94 -10.37
N ALA A 58 -14.75 -9.89 -9.44
CA ALA A 58 -13.97 -11.12 -9.52
C ALA A 58 -14.79 -12.33 -9.99
N GLY A 59 -16.12 -12.30 -9.77
CA GLY A 59 -17.00 -13.48 -9.81
C GLY A 59 -17.14 -14.12 -8.43
N GLU A 60 -18.33 -14.63 -8.11
CA GLU A 60 -18.69 -15.09 -6.76
C GLU A 60 -17.80 -16.21 -6.21
N ASP A 61 -17.33 -17.11 -7.08
CA ASP A 61 -16.48 -18.27 -6.69
C ASP A 61 -14.99 -18.02 -7.00
N SER A 62 -14.57 -16.78 -7.11
CA SER A 62 -13.21 -16.45 -7.49
C SER A 62 -12.19 -16.75 -6.37
N PRO A 63 -11.05 -17.39 -6.68
CA PRO A 63 -10.01 -17.65 -5.68
C PRO A 63 -9.42 -16.38 -5.06
N GLU A 64 -9.59 -15.23 -5.70
CA GLU A 64 -9.20 -13.93 -5.18
C GLU A 64 -10.00 -13.53 -3.92
N LEU A 65 -11.21 -14.10 -3.74
CA LEU A 65 -12.03 -13.88 -2.56
C LEU A 65 -11.66 -14.77 -1.36
N ALA A 66 -10.90 -15.84 -1.58
CA ALA A 66 -10.53 -16.79 -0.53
C ALA A 66 -9.83 -16.17 0.70
N PRO A 67 -9.00 -15.12 0.60
CA PRO A 67 -8.46 -14.43 1.78
C PRO A 67 -9.54 -13.76 2.64
N MET A 68 -10.63 -13.27 2.05
CA MET A 68 -11.76 -12.66 2.77
C MET A 68 -12.57 -13.69 3.52
N GLU A 69 -12.82 -14.85 2.91
CA GLU A 69 -13.46 -15.98 3.56
C GLU A 69 -12.64 -16.47 4.76
N ARG A 70 -11.31 -16.55 4.63
CA ARG A 70 -10.42 -16.87 5.76
C ARG A 70 -10.54 -15.85 6.89
N LEU A 71 -10.73 -14.58 6.57
CA LEU A 71 -10.93 -13.52 7.55
C LEU A 71 -12.26 -13.70 8.30
N ALA A 72 -13.34 -14.02 7.59
CA ALA A 72 -14.64 -14.32 8.18
C ALA A 72 -14.53 -15.52 9.14
N GLN A 73 -13.85 -16.59 8.74
CA GLN A 73 -13.61 -17.78 9.58
C GLN A 73 -12.78 -17.46 10.83
N LEU A 74 -11.83 -16.53 10.74
CA LEU A 74 -11.09 -16.05 11.91
C LEU A 74 -12.02 -15.29 12.87
N GLY A 75 -12.93 -14.48 12.34
CA GLY A 75 -13.95 -13.77 13.11
C GLY A 75 -14.89 -14.73 13.84
N GLU A 76 -15.33 -15.80 13.18
CA GLU A 76 -16.16 -16.84 13.80
C GLU A 76 -15.45 -17.59 14.93
N ARG A 77 -14.15 -17.88 14.75
CA ARG A 77 -13.32 -18.50 15.81
C ARG A 77 -13.15 -17.56 17.00
N ALA A 78 -12.86 -16.30 16.74
CA ALA A 78 -12.74 -15.28 17.78
C ALA A 78 -14.04 -15.08 18.58
N ALA A 79 -15.20 -15.25 17.94
CA ALA A 79 -16.50 -15.19 18.62
C ALA A 79 -16.68 -16.32 19.65
N LYS A 80 -16.04 -17.46 19.42
CA LYS A 80 -16.09 -18.60 20.36
C LYS A 80 -15.05 -18.45 21.48
N ARG A 81 -13.83 -18.04 21.12
CA ARG A 81 -12.72 -17.79 22.05
C ARG A 81 -11.75 -16.80 21.44
N ILE A 82 -11.67 -15.61 22.02
CA ILE A 82 -10.79 -14.54 21.52
C ILE A 82 -9.30 -14.97 21.52
N ASP A 83 -8.90 -15.77 22.49
CA ASP A 83 -7.53 -16.27 22.63
C ASP A 83 -7.13 -17.31 21.56
N ASP A 84 -8.10 -17.85 20.83
CA ASP A 84 -7.86 -18.81 19.75
C ASP A 84 -7.44 -18.13 18.44
N VAL A 85 -7.47 -16.81 18.37
CA VAL A 85 -7.00 -16.05 17.20
C VAL A 85 -5.52 -15.74 17.35
N ASN A 86 -4.69 -16.50 16.65
CA ASN A 86 -3.27 -16.21 16.57
C ASN A 86 -3.05 -14.92 15.74
N PRO A 87 -2.40 -13.88 16.31
CA PRO A 87 -2.10 -12.63 15.60
C PRO A 87 -1.38 -12.84 14.25
N LEU A 88 -0.52 -13.87 14.15
CA LEU A 88 0.17 -14.21 12.90
C LEU A 88 -0.78 -14.74 11.82
N GLN A 89 -1.83 -15.46 12.20
CA GLN A 89 -2.84 -15.93 11.24
C GLN A 89 -3.67 -14.77 10.70
N LEU A 90 -4.01 -13.80 11.54
CA LEU A 90 -4.70 -12.59 11.14
C LEU A 90 -3.81 -11.74 10.22
N GLU A 91 -2.55 -11.51 10.60
CA GLU A 91 -1.58 -10.78 9.78
C GLU A 91 -1.42 -11.44 8.40
N ARG A 92 -1.37 -12.79 8.37
CA ARG A 92 -1.28 -13.55 7.13
C ARG A 92 -2.53 -13.38 6.26
N ALA A 93 -3.72 -13.51 6.83
CA ALA A 93 -4.98 -13.33 6.10
C ALA A 93 -5.06 -11.93 5.48
N LEU A 94 -4.72 -10.88 6.25
CA LEU A 94 -4.68 -9.51 5.76
C LEU A 94 -3.66 -9.34 4.61
N ARG A 95 -2.46 -9.91 4.75
CA ARG A 95 -1.42 -9.86 3.72
C ARG A 95 -1.88 -10.51 2.42
N GLU A 96 -2.47 -11.69 2.51
CA GLU A 96 -2.93 -12.46 1.34
C GLU A 96 -4.14 -11.80 0.68
N MET A 97 -5.01 -11.15 1.45
CA MET A 97 -6.21 -10.47 0.96
C MET A 97 -5.88 -9.25 0.13
N TRP A 98 -4.89 -8.46 0.53
CA TRP A 98 -4.65 -7.14 -0.06
C TRP A 98 -4.26 -7.19 -1.53
N THR A 99 -3.41 -8.11 -1.93
CA THR A 99 -2.87 -8.17 -3.29
C THR A 99 -3.91 -8.50 -4.35
N PRO A 100 -4.70 -9.59 -4.21
CA PRO A 100 -5.75 -9.89 -5.17
C PRO A 100 -6.78 -8.76 -5.25
N LEU A 101 -7.15 -8.15 -4.13
CA LEU A 101 -8.10 -7.05 -4.13
C LEU A 101 -7.55 -5.79 -4.83
N ALA A 102 -6.29 -5.47 -4.61
CA ALA A 102 -5.63 -4.38 -5.31
C ALA A 102 -5.53 -4.64 -6.82
N ALA A 103 -5.27 -5.87 -7.23
CA ALA A 103 -5.25 -6.27 -8.63
C ALA A 103 -6.64 -6.17 -9.27
N LEU A 104 -7.69 -6.60 -8.59
CA LEU A 104 -9.08 -6.48 -9.07
C LEU A 104 -9.54 -5.01 -9.15
N ALA A 105 -9.08 -4.18 -8.23
CA ALA A 105 -9.39 -2.75 -8.23
C ALA A 105 -8.60 -1.97 -9.29
N SER A 106 -7.51 -2.54 -9.80
CA SER A 106 -6.80 -2.02 -10.96
C SER A 106 -7.55 -2.46 -12.21
N ASP A 107 -7.71 -1.59 -13.20
CA ASP A 107 -8.20 -2.04 -14.52
C ASP A 107 -7.17 -3.03 -15.08
N ALA A 108 -7.40 -4.31 -14.81
CA ALA A 108 -6.46 -5.41 -14.98
C ALA A 108 -6.09 -5.69 -16.45
N ASN A 109 -6.69 -4.97 -17.39
CA ASN A 109 -6.44 -5.15 -18.81
C ASN A 109 -5.06 -4.68 -19.30
N ASP A 110 -4.25 -4.07 -18.44
CA ASP A 110 -2.89 -3.60 -18.77
C ASP A 110 -1.76 -4.40 -18.09
N ALA A 111 -2.07 -5.56 -17.53
CA ALA A 111 -1.08 -6.43 -16.86
C ALA A 111 0.02 -6.97 -17.80
N SER A 112 -0.08 -6.73 -19.11
CA SER A 112 0.96 -7.11 -20.10
C SER A 112 2.06 -6.06 -20.26
N THR A 113 2.00 -4.94 -19.55
CA THR A 113 2.94 -3.84 -19.76
C THR A 113 4.19 -4.05 -18.92
N SER A 114 5.27 -4.44 -19.57
CA SER A 114 6.57 -4.48 -18.90
C SER A 114 7.02 -3.08 -18.54
N VAL A 115 7.37 -2.87 -17.28
CA VAL A 115 8.04 -1.65 -16.80
C VAL A 115 9.48 -1.95 -16.44
N SER A 116 10.35 -1.02 -16.75
CA SER A 116 11.76 -1.07 -16.38
C SER A 116 12.23 0.30 -15.90
N GLY A 117 13.28 0.32 -15.11
CA GLY A 117 13.88 1.53 -14.60
C GLY A 117 15.04 1.22 -13.66
N VAL A 118 15.43 2.21 -12.88
CA VAL A 118 16.53 2.08 -11.92
C VAL A 118 16.15 2.71 -10.57
N VAL A 119 16.74 2.19 -9.51
CA VAL A 119 16.68 2.78 -8.17
C VAL A 119 17.51 4.06 -8.17
N ALA A 120 16.87 5.21 -8.11
CA ALA A 120 17.50 6.54 -8.11
C ALA A 120 17.88 6.99 -6.70
N GLY A 121 17.23 6.46 -5.67
CA GLY A 121 17.52 6.78 -4.28
C GLY A 121 16.83 5.85 -3.31
N LEU A 122 17.44 5.68 -2.15
CA LEU A 122 16.97 4.88 -1.04
C LEU A 122 16.94 5.73 0.23
N PHE A 123 15.89 5.60 1.02
CA PHE A 123 15.67 6.50 2.15
C PHE A 123 15.12 5.75 3.36
N LEU A 124 15.65 6.09 4.53
CA LEU A 124 15.18 5.61 5.82
C LEU A 124 15.20 6.73 6.86
N SER A 125 14.46 6.56 7.95
CA SER A 125 14.44 7.49 9.07
C SER A 125 14.23 6.78 10.41
N ASP A 126 14.62 7.43 11.48
CA ASP A 126 14.25 7.02 12.85
C ASP A 126 12.88 7.59 13.27
N GLY A 127 12.01 7.80 12.31
CA GLY A 127 10.63 8.26 12.47
C GLY A 127 10.38 9.64 11.87
N GLY A 128 9.38 9.71 10.99
CA GLY A 128 8.94 10.95 10.37
C GLY A 128 9.58 11.23 9.02
N VAL A 129 9.36 12.47 8.57
CA VAL A 129 9.83 13.01 7.29
C VAL A 129 10.58 14.33 7.52
N PRO A 130 11.56 14.67 6.67
CA PRO A 130 12.06 13.90 5.53
C PRO A 130 12.89 12.68 5.95
N LYS A 131 12.98 11.69 5.08
CA LYS A 131 13.89 10.55 5.26
C LYS A 131 15.29 10.88 4.76
N THR A 132 16.30 10.21 5.32
CA THR A 132 17.71 10.38 4.99
C THR A 132 18.12 9.40 3.89
N ALA A 133 18.89 9.89 2.92
CA ALA A 133 19.41 9.08 1.83
C ALA A 133 20.51 8.12 2.31
N VAL A 134 20.52 6.92 1.73
CA VAL A 134 21.53 5.89 1.92
C VAL A 134 21.84 5.20 0.60
N ASP A 135 23.01 4.56 0.48
CA ASP A 135 23.44 3.92 -0.78
C ASP A 135 22.84 2.55 -0.97
N SER A 136 22.56 1.85 0.11
CA SER A 136 21.95 0.51 0.05
C SER A 136 21.15 0.21 1.33
N VAL A 137 20.20 -0.70 1.22
CA VAL A 137 19.35 -1.15 2.34
C VAL A 137 19.14 -2.65 2.27
N GLU A 138 18.98 -3.26 3.45
CA GLU A 138 18.38 -4.59 3.58
C GLU A 138 16.86 -4.41 3.72
N ILE A 139 16.10 -5.18 2.97
CA ILE A 139 14.63 -5.16 2.98
C ILE A 139 14.12 -6.51 3.48
N GLY A 140 13.41 -6.48 4.59
CA GLY A 140 12.68 -7.62 5.14
C GLY A 140 11.19 -7.56 4.77
N PHE A 141 10.43 -8.57 5.19
CA PHE A 141 8.98 -8.60 4.95
C PHE A 141 8.20 -7.42 5.56
N ARG A 142 8.78 -6.71 6.50
CA ARG A 142 8.18 -5.54 7.17
C ARG A 142 8.66 -4.20 6.61
N GLY A 143 9.48 -4.22 5.54
CA GLY A 143 10.05 -3.04 4.91
C GLY A 143 11.56 -2.92 5.12
N VAL A 144 12.08 -1.72 4.94
CA VAL A 144 13.50 -1.42 5.09
C VAL A 144 13.95 -1.66 6.54
N ILE A 145 14.98 -2.48 6.71
CA ILE A 145 15.58 -2.72 8.03
C ILE A 145 16.29 -1.45 8.48
N GLY A 146 15.96 -0.99 9.69
CA GLY A 146 16.44 0.28 10.22
C GLY A 146 15.51 1.47 9.96
N ASP A 147 14.53 1.35 9.07
CA ASP A 147 13.50 2.40 8.92
C ASP A 147 12.47 2.30 10.03
N ARG A 148 12.18 3.42 10.66
CA ARG A 148 11.19 3.53 11.73
C ARG A 148 10.07 4.47 11.30
N GLN A 149 8.84 4.02 11.46
CA GLN A 149 7.67 4.85 11.20
C GLN A 149 7.20 5.52 12.49
N ALA A 150 7.05 6.85 12.46
CA ALA A 150 6.62 7.63 13.63
C ALA A 150 5.21 7.24 14.10
N THR A 151 4.35 6.82 13.18
CA THR A 151 2.94 6.49 13.47
C THR A 151 2.59 5.15 12.85
N ARG A 152 2.90 4.07 13.54
CA ARG A 152 2.66 2.70 13.06
C ARG A 152 1.18 2.36 12.89
N GLN A 153 0.28 3.12 13.49
CA GLN A 153 -1.17 2.99 13.28
C GLN A 153 -1.58 3.26 11.83
N HIS A 154 -0.84 4.12 11.12
CA HIS A 154 -1.14 4.55 9.74
C HIS A 154 -0.14 4.03 8.71
N HIS A 155 0.98 3.44 9.14
CA HIS A 155 2.07 3.03 8.26
C HIS A 155 2.68 1.70 8.70
N GLY A 156 3.40 1.02 7.80
CA GLY A 156 4.17 -0.19 8.12
C GLY A 156 3.34 -1.45 8.29
N ARG A 157 2.19 -1.49 7.66
CA ARG A 157 1.42 -2.70 7.50
C ARG A 157 2.09 -3.62 6.49
N PRO A 158 1.80 -4.94 6.49
CA PRO A 158 2.41 -5.87 5.53
C PRO A 158 2.29 -5.40 4.07
N TRP A 159 1.17 -4.82 3.70
CA TRP A 159 0.92 -4.25 2.35
C TRP A 159 1.43 -2.82 2.17
N GLN A 160 1.99 -2.21 3.20
CA GLN A 160 2.63 -0.90 3.20
C GLN A 160 4.08 -1.03 3.73
N ALA A 161 4.71 -2.16 3.43
CA ALA A 161 6.07 -2.42 3.87
C ALA A 161 7.06 -1.44 3.24
N LEU A 162 6.80 -1.04 2.00
CA LEU A 162 7.60 -0.07 1.25
C LEU A 162 6.70 1.03 0.68
N CYS A 163 7.26 2.22 0.54
CA CYS A 163 6.69 3.33 -0.20
C CYS A 163 7.64 3.72 -1.33
N LEU A 164 7.13 3.72 -2.57
CA LEU A 164 7.87 4.02 -3.78
C LEU A 164 7.37 5.34 -4.39
N TRP A 165 8.27 6.07 -5.06
CA TRP A 165 7.91 7.26 -5.82
C TRP A 165 8.78 7.47 -7.05
N SER A 166 8.23 8.16 -8.07
CA SER A 166 9.01 8.57 -9.25
C SER A 166 9.94 9.74 -8.92
N ALA A 167 11.19 9.60 -9.30
CA ALA A 167 12.16 10.69 -9.21
C ALA A 167 11.81 11.84 -10.17
N GLU A 168 11.20 11.53 -11.32
CA GLU A 168 10.72 12.52 -12.28
C GLU A 168 9.58 13.35 -11.70
N VAL A 169 8.58 12.72 -11.09
CA VAL A 169 7.47 13.43 -10.41
C VAL A 169 8.02 14.39 -9.34
N VAL A 170 8.97 13.93 -8.54
CA VAL A 170 9.60 14.81 -7.53
C VAL A 170 10.34 15.97 -8.19
N ALA A 171 11.07 15.72 -9.27
CA ALA A 171 11.79 16.75 -10.01
C ALA A 171 10.84 17.78 -10.65
N ASP A 172 9.72 17.33 -11.21
CA ASP A 172 8.70 18.21 -11.82
C ASP A 172 8.05 19.11 -10.77
N LEU A 173 7.70 18.54 -9.60
CA LEU A 173 7.17 19.32 -8.48
C LEU A 173 8.21 20.35 -7.98
N ALA A 174 9.47 19.98 -7.89
CA ALA A 174 10.54 20.90 -7.51
C ALA A 174 10.74 22.02 -8.56
N ALA A 175 10.70 21.67 -9.86
CA ALA A 175 10.78 22.63 -10.96
C ALA A 175 9.57 23.59 -10.99
N ALA A 176 8.41 23.16 -10.51
CA ALA A 176 7.24 24.01 -10.30
C ALA A 176 7.37 24.94 -9.08
N GLY A 177 8.51 24.94 -8.38
CA GLY A 177 8.81 25.84 -7.26
C GLY A 177 8.38 25.31 -5.89
N HIS A 178 8.04 24.04 -5.78
CA HIS A 178 7.75 23.42 -4.49
C HIS A 178 9.04 22.98 -3.78
N PRO A 179 9.19 23.18 -2.44
CA PRO A 179 10.40 22.82 -1.69
C PRO A 179 10.47 21.30 -1.41
N ILE A 180 10.13 20.50 -2.40
CA ILE A 180 10.11 19.05 -2.32
C ILE A 180 11.39 18.46 -2.90
N ARG A 181 11.86 17.37 -2.33
CA ARG A 181 13.04 16.63 -2.78
C ARG A 181 12.86 15.14 -2.50
N PRO A 182 13.68 14.26 -3.09
CA PRO A 182 13.64 12.85 -2.76
C PRO A 182 13.76 12.60 -1.25
N GLY A 183 12.95 11.69 -0.70
CA GLY A 183 12.84 11.41 0.74
C GLY A 183 11.87 12.34 1.51
N SER A 184 11.42 13.45 0.90
CA SER A 184 10.56 14.44 1.56
C SER A 184 9.21 13.88 1.97
N ALA A 185 8.58 13.10 1.10
CA ALA A 185 7.21 12.63 1.30
C ALA A 185 7.13 11.27 2.04
N GLY A 186 8.27 10.75 2.50
CA GLY A 186 8.35 9.52 3.28
C GLY A 186 8.50 8.26 2.45
N GLU A 187 8.76 8.38 1.16
CA GLU A 187 9.12 7.24 0.33
C GLU A 187 10.42 6.58 0.79
N ASN A 188 10.49 5.26 0.62
CA ASN A 188 11.70 4.47 0.88
C ASN A 188 12.56 4.33 -0.36
N ILE A 189 11.93 4.32 -1.54
CA ILE A 189 12.58 4.05 -2.82
C ILE A 189 12.11 5.09 -3.83
N SER A 190 13.06 5.86 -4.39
CA SER A 190 12.82 6.65 -5.58
C SER A 190 13.27 5.89 -6.82
N LEU A 191 12.44 5.88 -7.84
CA LEU A 191 12.67 5.18 -9.10
C LEU A 191 12.82 6.18 -10.24
N ARG A 192 13.71 5.90 -11.19
CA ARG A 192 13.95 6.73 -12.38
C ARG A 192 13.80 5.91 -13.66
N GLY A 193 13.37 6.57 -14.74
CA GLY A 193 13.19 5.97 -16.05
C GLY A 193 12.03 4.98 -16.11
N VAL A 194 11.12 5.05 -15.15
CA VAL A 194 9.91 4.23 -15.09
C VAL A 194 8.74 5.03 -15.65
N GLU A 195 8.00 4.47 -16.59
CA GLU A 195 6.71 5.04 -16.99
C GLU A 195 5.73 4.92 -15.81
N TRP A 196 5.66 5.99 -14.99
CA TRP A 196 5.01 5.93 -13.69
C TRP A 196 3.52 5.64 -13.77
N SER A 197 2.84 6.07 -14.83
CA SER A 197 1.43 5.78 -15.11
C SER A 197 1.12 4.29 -15.26
N LYS A 198 2.15 3.48 -15.57
CA LYS A 198 2.04 2.02 -15.67
C LYS A 198 2.30 1.30 -14.34
N MET A 199 2.84 2.01 -13.35
CA MET A 199 3.05 1.46 -12.01
C MET A 199 1.71 1.50 -11.25
N ARG A 200 1.07 0.35 -11.15
CA ARG A 200 -0.28 0.22 -10.58
C ARG A 200 -0.32 -0.85 -9.49
N PRO A 201 -1.24 -0.77 -8.54
CA PRO A 201 -1.50 -1.87 -7.62
C PRO A 201 -1.72 -3.19 -8.36
N GLY A 202 -1.15 -4.28 -7.85
CA GLY A 202 -1.10 -5.59 -8.51
C GLY A 202 0.16 -5.85 -9.34
N THR A 203 0.88 -4.81 -9.78
CA THR A 203 2.13 -4.98 -10.54
C THR A 203 3.21 -5.62 -9.67
N GLN A 204 3.82 -6.69 -10.19
CA GLN A 204 4.94 -7.36 -9.55
C GLN A 204 6.25 -6.93 -10.18
N VAL A 205 7.19 -6.50 -9.36
CA VAL A 205 8.50 -6.04 -9.83
C VAL A 205 9.63 -6.61 -8.98
N ARG A 206 10.78 -6.75 -9.61
CA ARG A 206 12.05 -7.07 -8.97
C ARG A 206 12.92 -5.81 -8.92
N LEU A 207 13.52 -5.59 -7.75
CA LEU A 207 14.48 -4.52 -7.45
C LEU A 207 15.73 -5.14 -6.83
N GLY A 208 16.85 -5.24 -7.55
CA GLY A 208 18.00 -6.00 -7.08
C GLY A 208 17.61 -7.45 -6.75
N ASP A 209 17.80 -7.84 -5.47
CA ASP A 209 17.44 -9.18 -4.99
C ASP A 209 15.99 -9.27 -4.46
N VAL A 210 15.29 -8.15 -4.36
CA VAL A 210 13.98 -8.04 -3.71
C VAL A 210 12.86 -8.17 -4.73
N HIS A 211 11.86 -9.02 -4.43
CA HIS A 211 10.60 -9.04 -5.16
C HIS A 211 9.51 -8.37 -4.35
N ILE A 212 8.75 -7.52 -5.01
CA ILE A 212 7.64 -6.78 -4.40
C ILE A 212 6.41 -6.81 -5.30
N THR A 213 5.25 -6.73 -4.66
CA THR A 213 3.98 -6.45 -5.34
C THR A 213 3.47 -5.09 -4.91
N LEU A 214 3.17 -4.22 -5.86
CA LEU A 214 2.49 -2.95 -5.59
C LEU A 214 1.09 -3.22 -5.05
N THR A 215 0.68 -2.51 -4.02
CA THR A 215 -0.54 -2.85 -3.29
C THR A 215 -1.59 -1.75 -3.30
N ALA A 216 -1.20 -0.50 -3.17
CA ALA A 216 -2.13 0.62 -3.15
C ALA A 216 -1.43 1.93 -3.50
N TYR A 217 -2.19 2.90 -3.98
CA TYR A 217 -1.76 4.29 -4.03
C TYR A 217 -1.70 4.87 -2.60
N ALA A 218 -0.64 5.60 -2.30
CA ALA A 218 -0.53 6.27 -1.02
C ALA A 218 -1.40 7.52 -0.99
N ILE A 219 -2.37 7.56 -0.09
CA ILE A 219 -3.20 8.74 0.12
C ILE A 219 -2.32 9.90 0.62
N PRO A 220 -2.46 11.10 0.06
CA PRO A 220 -1.76 12.27 0.53
C PRO A 220 -2.01 12.52 2.02
N CYS A 221 -0.95 12.77 2.78
CA CYS A 221 -1.03 13.03 4.20
C CYS A 221 -0.79 14.52 4.46
N TYR A 222 -1.55 15.09 5.39
CA TYR A 222 -1.39 16.49 5.84
C TYR A 222 0.07 16.85 6.18
N LYS A 223 0.87 15.92 6.69
CA LYS A 223 2.29 16.15 6.98
C LYS A 223 3.10 16.55 5.76
N ASN A 224 2.61 16.26 4.56
CA ASN A 224 3.25 16.66 3.30
C ASN A 224 2.92 18.09 2.87
N LYS A 225 1.97 18.77 3.54
CA LYS A 225 1.62 20.18 3.23
C LYS A 225 2.84 21.11 3.20
N GLN A 226 3.82 20.88 4.07
CA GLN A 226 5.05 21.67 4.15
C GLN A 226 5.90 21.63 2.87
N TRP A 227 5.71 20.66 2.01
CA TRP A 227 6.46 20.47 0.75
C TRP A 227 5.80 21.17 -0.45
N PHE A 228 4.69 21.85 -0.24
CA PHE A 228 3.95 22.56 -1.28
C PHE A 228 3.79 24.03 -0.88
N THR A 229 4.28 24.95 -1.73
CA THR A 229 4.27 26.40 -1.47
C THR A 229 2.86 26.95 -1.26
N ASP A 230 1.87 26.36 -1.95
CA ASP A 230 0.44 26.67 -1.82
C ASP A 230 -0.29 25.76 -0.80
N GLY A 231 0.43 24.80 -0.22
CA GLY A 231 -0.14 23.84 0.73
C GLY A 231 -1.04 22.77 0.11
N ASP A 232 -1.13 22.71 -1.23
CA ASP A 232 -1.97 21.73 -1.96
C ASP A 232 -1.23 20.39 -2.13
N TYR A 233 -1.12 19.64 -1.04
CA TYR A 233 -0.51 18.29 -1.04
C TYR A 233 -1.39 17.23 -1.73
N ASP A 234 -2.66 17.53 -2.02
CA ASP A 234 -3.53 16.66 -2.80
C ASP A 234 -3.09 16.50 -4.27
N ARG A 235 -2.14 17.32 -4.73
CA ARG A 235 -1.43 17.08 -6.01
C ARG A 235 -0.79 15.71 -6.09
N MET A 236 -0.45 15.07 -4.96
CA MET A 236 0.06 13.71 -4.89
C MET A 236 -1.05 12.65 -4.89
N SER A 237 -2.31 13.01 -5.06
CA SER A 237 -3.42 12.06 -5.13
C SER A 237 -3.49 11.39 -6.50
N HIS A 238 -3.63 10.06 -6.53
CA HIS A 238 -3.88 9.31 -7.77
C HIS A 238 -5.20 9.72 -8.45
N GLN A 239 -6.12 10.35 -7.73
CA GLN A 239 -7.37 10.90 -8.30
C GLN A 239 -7.14 12.18 -9.11
N ARG A 240 -5.96 12.79 -9.01
CA ARG A 240 -5.60 14.01 -9.71
C ARG A 240 -4.53 13.80 -10.79
N GLY A 241 -4.18 12.57 -11.09
CA GLY A 241 -3.18 12.19 -12.08
C GLY A 241 -2.15 11.20 -11.56
N ASP A 242 -1.05 11.05 -12.29
CA ASP A 242 -0.02 10.04 -12.05
C ASP A 242 1.06 10.46 -11.04
N ALA A 243 0.80 11.46 -10.19
CA ALA A 243 1.79 11.94 -9.23
C ALA A 243 1.82 11.18 -7.92
N SER A 244 1.00 10.14 -7.74
CA SER A 244 0.87 9.43 -6.48
C SER A 244 2.10 8.55 -6.18
N ARG A 245 2.42 8.46 -4.89
CA ARG A 245 3.30 7.41 -4.39
C ARG A 245 2.56 6.07 -4.37
N LEU A 246 3.30 4.97 -4.35
CA LEU A 246 2.77 3.62 -4.31
C LEU A 246 3.31 2.88 -3.09
N TYR A 247 2.45 2.13 -2.43
CA TYR A 247 2.85 1.15 -1.43
C TYR A 247 3.13 -0.19 -2.08
N ALA A 248 3.99 -0.96 -1.42
CA ALA A 248 4.26 -2.34 -1.81
C ALA A 248 4.38 -3.26 -0.58
N ARG A 249 4.01 -4.52 -0.79
CA ARG A 249 4.41 -5.61 0.08
C ARG A 249 5.71 -6.23 -0.44
N VAL A 250 6.45 -6.87 0.44
CA VAL A 250 7.65 -7.61 0.10
C VAL A 250 7.29 -9.09 -0.03
N ASP A 251 7.52 -9.63 -1.22
CA ASP A 251 7.28 -11.05 -1.52
C ASP A 251 8.54 -11.89 -1.30
N GLN A 252 9.71 -11.32 -1.66
CA GLN A 252 11.02 -11.89 -1.38
C GLN A 252 11.93 -10.81 -0.79
N PRO A 253 12.41 -11.01 0.44
CA PRO A 253 13.41 -10.13 1.07
C PRO A 253 14.76 -10.19 0.38
N GLY A 254 15.58 -9.18 0.57
CA GLY A 254 16.93 -9.11 0.02
C GLY A 254 17.54 -7.74 0.15
N ARG A 255 18.60 -7.50 -0.60
CA ARG A 255 19.32 -6.22 -0.63
C ARG A 255 18.95 -5.42 -1.87
N VAL A 256 18.87 -4.10 -1.69
CA VAL A 256 18.70 -3.13 -2.78
C VAL A 256 19.75 -2.03 -2.62
N SER A 257 20.36 -1.64 -3.74
CA SER A 257 21.35 -0.56 -3.83
C SER A 257 20.90 0.49 -4.84
N VAL A 258 21.36 1.72 -4.65
CA VAL A 258 21.18 2.76 -5.67
C VAL A 258 21.84 2.31 -6.98
N GLY A 259 21.12 2.45 -8.09
CA GLY A 259 21.53 1.96 -9.40
C GLY A 259 21.01 0.57 -9.76
N ASP A 260 20.44 -0.19 -8.83
CA ASP A 260 19.81 -1.48 -9.13
C ASP A 260 18.66 -1.30 -10.13
N ARG A 261 18.49 -2.32 -10.98
CA ARG A 261 17.43 -2.32 -11.99
C ARG A 261 16.09 -2.70 -11.37
N LEU A 262 15.06 -1.99 -11.81
CA LEU A 262 13.66 -2.40 -11.67
C LEU A 262 13.22 -3.11 -12.95
N GLN A 263 12.55 -4.23 -12.80
CA GLN A 263 11.92 -4.96 -13.91
C GLN A 263 10.63 -5.62 -13.42
N THR A 264 9.56 -5.62 -14.25
CA THR A 264 8.38 -6.46 -13.98
C THR A 264 8.80 -7.92 -13.92
N VAL A 265 8.16 -8.65 -13.03
CA VAL A 265 8.24 -10.12 -12.99
C VAL A 265 7.19 -10.62 -13.98
N ALA A 266 7.66 -11.44 -14.94
CA ALA A 266 6.79 -12.07 -15.93
C ALA A 266 5.94 -13.17 -15.30
#